data_8d3c97169d3723ef39182d4f45656c4f
#
_entry.id   8d3c97169d3723ef39182d4f45656c4f
#
_cell.length_a   1.000
_cell.length_b   1.000
_cell.length_c   1.000
_cell.angle_alpha   90.00
_cell.angle_beta   90.00
_cell.angle_gamma   90.00
#
_symmetry.space_group_name_H-M   'P 1'
#
loop_
_entity.id
_entity.type
_entity.pdbx_description
1 polymer ?
#
loop_
_entity_poly.entity_id
_entity_poly.type
_entity_poly.pdbx_seq_one_letter_code
_entity_poly.pdbx_strand_id
1 'polypeptide(L)'
;MWTPENPHKQGVVKKTHTDIVISEVPSLEAFYDLLVLPSDLKSQDLDINIQRRHAQIQVALYFIGHQLNFRTWIAQNDKGILYQNKKLGEFEGIIVSLKDEKLMSAYDDAIRAALLIDCIWFKNGKLMPAVMEIEHSTGITSGLSRMKNFKDKFPPFPTRYVIVAPDDDREKVIKEANKPQFHDLNTRFFSYSAVEELYALCQKRKLKGVTEEFLDCYMEPVLMN
;
A
#
# COMPACT_ATOMS: atom_id res chain seq x y z
N MET A 1 23.05 -18.47 12.42
CA MET A 1 22.48 -17.58 13.47
C MET A 1 22.91 -16.16 13.17
N TRP A 2 21.99 -15.20 13.17
CA TRP A 2 22.33 -13.78 13.01
C TRP A 2 23.10 -13.30 14.23
N THR A 3 24.18 -12.58 14.02
CA THR A 3 24.90 -11.85 15.08
C THR A 3 25.09 -10.40 14.63
N PRO A 4 25.13 -9.42 15.58
CA PRO A 4 25.38 -8.02 15.22
C PRO A 4 26.69 -7.78 14.45
N GLU A 5 27.68 -8.65 14.65
CA GLU A 5 29.00 -8.59 14.04
C GLU A 5 29.02 -9.20 12.62
N ASN A 6 28.01 -10.01 12.27
CA ASN A 6 27.90 -10.66 10.98
C ASN A 6 26.43 -10.68 10.53
N PRO A 7 25.86 -9.52 10.18
CA PRO A 7 24.49 -9.42 9.71
C PRO A 7 24.32 -10.15 8.38
N HIS A 8 23.23 -10.85 8.23
CA HIS A 8 22.88 -11.47 6.96
C HIS A 8 22.52 -10.39 5.93
N LYS A 9 23.10 -10.47 4.75
CA LYS A 9 22.65 -9.66 3.61
C LYS A 9 21.32 -10.22 3.08
N GLN A 10 20.41 -9.33 2.73
CA GLN A 10 19.16 -9.73 2.07
C GLN A 10 19.45 -10.54 0.81
N GLY A 11 18.64 -11.56 0.55
CA GLY A 11 18.76 -12.41 -0.63
C GLY A 11 19.86 -13.49 -0.57
N VAL A 12 20.58 -13.62 0.54
CA VAL A 12 21.64 -14.64 0.68
C VAL A 12 21.11 -15.88 1.40
N VAL A 13 21.32 -17.04 0.80
CA VAL A 13 21.07 -18.35 1.43
C VAL A 13 22.33 -18.75 2.20
N LYS A 14 22.23 -18.91 3.53
CA LYS A 14 23.33 -19.41 4.35
C LYS A 14 23.06 -20.85 4.80
N LYS A 15 24.04 -21.72 4.61
CA LYS A 15 24.03 -23.05 5.21
C LYS A 15 24.53 -22.96 6.65
N THR A 16 23.80 -23.54 7.56
CA THR A 16 24.25 -23.74 8.96
C THR A 16 24.99 -25.08 9.07
N HIS A 17 25.70 -25.30 10.18
CA HIS A 17 26.40 -26.57 10.46
C HIS A 17 25.47 -27.81 10.52
N THR A 18 24.18 -27.63 10.49
CA THR A 18 23.15 -28.69 10.53
C THR A 18 22.44 -28.87 9.19
N ASP A 19 23.01 -28.39 8.08
CA ASP A 19 22.43 -28.40 6.73
C ASP A 19 21.04 -27.73 6.61
N ILE A 20 20.62 -26.97 7.61
CA ILE A 20 19.40 -26.15 7.54
C ILE A 20 19.72 -24.92 6.67
N VAL A 21 19.10 -24.86 5.52
CA VAL A 21 19.14 -23.68 4.64
C VAL A 21 18.22 -22.62 5.23
N ILE A 22 18.75 -21.55 5.77
CA ILE A 22 17.98 -20.37 6.14
C ILE A 22 17.89 -19.50 4.89
N SER A 23 16.73 -19.52 4.24
CA SER A 23 16.40 -18.59 3.16
C SER A 23 16.16 -17.21 3.78
N GLU A 24 17.00 -16.26 3.47
CA GLU A 24 16.70 -14.86 3.72
C GLU A 24 15.70 -14.36 2.66
N VAL A 25 14.92 -13.35 3.02
CA VAL A 25 13.98 -12.70 2.09
C VAL A 25 14.73 -12.30 0.82
N PRO A 26 14.17 -12.57 -0.36
CA PRO A 26 14.69 -12.02 -1.61
C PRO A 26 14.96 -10.53 -1.43
N SER A 27 16.08 -10.04 -1.94
CA SER A 27 16.35 -8.60 -1.88
C SER A 27 15.17 -7.85 -2.51
N LEU A 28 14.83 -6.71 -1.95
CA LEU A 28 13.83 -5.83 -2.55
C LEU A 28 14.15 -5.52 -4.01
N GLU A 29 15.43 -5.47 -4.38
CA GLU A 29 15.92 -5.34 -5.75
C GLU A 29 15.38 -6.45 -6.67
N ALA A 30 15.40 -7.72 -6.26
CA ALA A 30 14.86 -8.82 -7.05
C ALA A 30 13.34 -8.73 -7.24
N PHE A 31 12.62 -8.18 -6.27
CA PHE A 31 11.19 -7.86 -6.41
C PHE A 31 10.97 -6.73 -7.43
N TYR A 32 11.82 -5.73 -7.43
CA TYR A 32 11.73 -4.56 -8.29
C TYR A 32 12.09 -4.85 -9.76
N ASP A 33 12.98 -5.79 -10.02
CA ASP A 33 13.37 -6.18 -11.35
C ASP A 33 12.23 -6.88 -12.14
N LEU A 34 11.22 -7.38 -11.44
CA LEU A 34 10.07 -8.06 -12.07
C LEU A 34 8.94 -7.10 -12.48
N LEU A 35 9.07 -5.81 -12.17
CA LEU A 35 8.04 -4.82 -12.41
C LEU A 35 8.23 -4.12 -13.77
N VAL A 36 7.22 -4.19 -14.63
CA VAL A 36 7.18 -3.49 -15.91
C VAL A 36 6.04 -2.48 -15.91
N LEU A 37 6.39 -1.22 -16.12
CA LEU A 37 5.41 -0.13 -16.25
C LEU A 37 4.73 -0.15 -17.62
N PRO A 38 3.45 0.24 -17.71
CA PRO A 38 2.77 0.43 -18.98
C PRO A 38 3.52 1.42 -19.89
N SER A 39 3.53 1.15 -21.21
CA SER A 39 4.32 1.92 -22.19
C SER A 39 3.81 3.33 -22.47
N ASP A 40 2.62 3.66 -22.03
CA ASP A 40 1.96 4.96 -22.15
C ASP A 40 2.36 5.96 -21.05
N LEU A 41 3.07 5.52 -20.01
CA LEU A 41 3.66 6.38 -19.00
C LEU A 41 5.00 6.97 -19.48
N LYS A 42 4.96 7.74 -20.55
CA LYS A 42 6.15 8.44 -21.08
C LYS A 42 6.25 9.83 -20.48
N SER A 43 7.08 10.00 -19.49
CA SER A 43 7.57 11.30 -19.03
C SER A 43 9.01 11.22 -18.52
N GLN A 44 9.64 12.38 -18.34
CA GLN A 44 11.08 12.58 -18.15
C GLN A 44 11.72 11.71 -17.03
N ASP A 45 13.01 11.44 -17.09
CA ASP A 45 13.75 10.44 -16.28
C ASP A 45 13.46 10.44 -14.75
N LEU A 46 13.25 11.63 -14.16
CA LEU A 46 12.89 11.74 -12.74
C LEU A 46 11.48 11.20 -12.48
N ASP A 47 10.54 11.52 -13.36
CA ASP A 47 9.16 11.07 -13.27
C ASP A 47 9.05 9.56 -13.46
N ILE A 48 9.90 8.94 -14.28
CA ILE A 48 9.95 7.49 -14.49
C ILE A 48 10.33 6.77 -13.20
N ASN A 49 11.32 7.27 -12.47
CA ASN A 49 11.73 6.66 -11.19
C ASN A 49 10.63 6.78 -10.12
N ILE A 50 9.96 7.93 -10.05
CA ILE A 50 8.83 8.15 -9.15
C ILE A 50 7.68 7.20 -9.50
N GLN A 51 7.32 7.09 -10.78
CA GLN A 51 6.24 6.20 -11.25
C GLN A 51 6.59 4.73 -11.00
N ARG A 52 7.84 4.34 -11.24
CA ARG A 52 8.31 2.98 -10.93
C ARG A 52 8.19 2.69 -9.44
N ARG A 53 8.58 3.63 -8.58
CA ARG A 53 8.49 3.48 -7.13
C ARG A 53 7.04 3.40 -6.65
N HIS A 54 6.17 4.25 -7.17
CA HIS A 54 4.72 4.19 -6.93
C HIS A 54 4.17 2.79 -7.27
N ALA A 55 4.44 2.29 -8.47
CA ALA A 55 3.99 0.98 -8.91
C ALA A 55 4.54 -0.16 -8.04
N GLN A 56 5.79 -0.08 -7.59
CA GLN A 56 6.40 -1.05 -6.68
C GLN A 56 5.67 -1.12 -5.34
N ILE A 57 5.40 0.04 -4.74
CA ILE A 57 4.65 0.14 -3.48
C ILE A 57 3.23 -0.39 -3.66
N GLN A 58 2.58 -0.06 -4.76
CA GLN A 58 1.21 -0.53 -5.04
C GLN A 58 1.14 -2.06 -5.16
N VAL A 59 2.11 -2.69 -5.84
CA VAL A 59 2.23 -4.15 -5.89
C VAL A 59 2.49 -4.73 -4.50
N ALA A 60 3.36 -4.10 -3.70
CA ALA A 60 3.61 -4.54 -2.32
C ALA A 60 2.33 -4.47 -1.46
N LEU A 61 1.56 -3.39 -1.54
CA LEU A 61 0.28 -3.24 -0.83
C LEU A 61 -0.73 -4.30 -1.25
N TYR A 62 -0.79 -4.64 -2.55
CA TYR A 62 -1.62 -5.74 -3.01
C TYR A 62 -1.24 -7.06 -2.32
N PHE A 63 0.05 -7.42 -2.31
CA PHE A 63 0.49 -8.68 -1.68
C PHE A 63 0.26 -8.70 -0.17
N ILE A 64 0.48 -7.58 0.52
CA ILE A 64 0.15 -7.45 1.95
C ILE A 64 -1.34 -7.70 2.15
N GLY A 65 -2.20 -7.00 1.40
CA GLY A 65 -3.65 -7.17 1.47
C GLY A 65 -4.07 -8.62 1.22
N HIS A 66 -3.55 -9.25 0.18
CA HIS A 66 -3.83 -10.65 -0.16
C HIS A 66 -3.43 -11.61 0.97
N GLN A 67 -2.25 -11.43 1.59
CA GLN A 67 -1.79 -12.24 2.71
C GLN A 67 -2.64 -12.07 3.99
N LEU A 68 -3.22 -10.88 4.17
CA LEU A 68 -4.13 -10.57 5.28
C LEU A 68 -5.60 -10.92 4.97
N ASN A 69 -5.86 -11.61 3.84
CA ASN A 69 -7.20 -11.96 3.35
C ASN A 69 -8.09 -10.75 3.07
N PHE A 70 -7.51 -9.68 2.56
CA PHE A 70 -8.25 -8.53 2.07
C PHE A 70 -8.44 -8.64 0.55
N ARG A 71 -9.58 -8.16 0.07
CA ARG A 71 -9.77 -7.82 -1.33
C ARG A 71 -9.28 -6.41 -1.56
N THR A 72 -8.60 -6.18 -2.66
CA THR A 72 -7.92 -4.91 -2.92
C THR A 72 -8.50 -4.22 -4.14
N TRP A 73 -8.95 -2.99 -3.97
CA TRP A 73 -9.17 -2.05 -5.08
C TRP A 73 -7.85 -1.37 -5.41
N ILE A 74 -7.61 -1.19 -6.70
CA ILE A 74 -6.48 -0.44 -7.26
C ILE A 74 -7.06 0.61 -8.21
N ALA A 75 -6.47 1.81 -8.24
CA ALA A 75 -6.86 2.85 -9.17
C ALA A 75 -6.94 2.32 -10.60
N GLN A 76 -7.94 2.79 -11.34
CA GLN A 76 -8.25 2.27 -12.68
C GLN A 76 -7.05 2.36 -13.63
N ASN A 77 -6.26 3.43 -13.51
CA ASN A 77 -5.08 3.67 -14.35
C ASN A 77 -3.94 2.67 -14.09
N ASP A 78 -3.88 2.12 -12.86
CA ASP A 78 -2.77 1.27 -12.41
C ASP A 78 -3.05 -0.23 -12.58
N LYS A 79 -4.28 -0.60 -12.94
CA LYS A 79 -4.62 -2.01 -13.23
C LYS A 79 -3.82 -2.61 -14.38
N GLY A 80 -3.24 -1.77 -15.25
CA GLY A 80 -2.39 -2.16 -16.36
C GLY A 80 -0.94 -2.47 -16.00
N ILE A 81 -0.49 -2.18 -14.78
CA ILE A 81 0.87 -2.46 -14.31
C ILE A 81 1.16 -3.96 -14.47
N LEU A 82 2.27 -4.29 -15.14
CA LEU A 82 2.71 -5.67 -15.31
C LEU A 82 3.65 -6.08 -14.17
N TYR A 83 3.30 -7.16 -13.51
CA TYR A 83 4.13 -7.83 -12.54
C TYR A 83 4.17 -9.33 -12.85
N GLN A 84 5.36 -9.92 -12.99
CA GLN A 84 5.54 -11.32 -13.39
C GLN A 84 4.73 -11.70 -14.66
N ASN A 85 4.76 -10.84 -15.68
CA ASN A 85 4.05 -11.00 -16.96
C ASN A 85 2.51 -11.06 -16.85
N LYS A 86 1.94 -10.65 -15.73
CA LYS A 86 0.49 -10.56 -15.50
C LYS A 86 0.11 -9.15 -15.09
N LYS A 87 -1.01 -8.63 -15.62
CA LYS A 87 -1.51 -7.31 -15.22
C LYS A 87 -1.96 -7.33 -13.77
N LEU A 88 -1.65 -6.27 -13.01
CA LEU A 88 -2.01 -6.17 -11.60
C LEU A 88 -3.53 -6.31 -11.38
N GLY A 89 -4.33 -5.77 -12.28
CA GLY A 89 -5.80 -5.90 -12.24
C GLY A 89 -6.34 -7.32 -12.43
N GLU A 90 -5.51 -8.28 -12.84
CA GLU A 90 -5.89 -9.68 -13.11
C GLU A 90 -5.52 -10.63 -11.95
N PHE A 91 -4.87 -10.10 -10.89
CA PHE A 91 -4.49 -10.92 -9.75
C PHE A 91 -5.70 -11.27 -8.87
N GLU A 92 -5.61 -12.42 -8.20
CA GLU A 92 -6.66 -12.91 -7.31
C GLU A 92 -6.91 -11.91 -6.16
N GLY A 93 -8.19 -11.66 -5.84
CA GLY A 93 -8.57 -10.72 -4.79
C GLY A 93 -8.57 -9.25 -5.21
N ILE A 94 -8.13 -8.93 -6.43
CA ILE A 94 -8.33 -7.57 -6.99
C ILE A 94 -9.80 -7.36 -7.35
N ILE A 95 -10.32 -6.22 -6.93
CA ILE A 95 -11.70 -5.81 -7.20
C ILE A 95 -11.78 -5.23 -8.61
N VAL A 96 -12.59 -5.84 -9.46
CA VAL A 96 -12.80 -5.38 -10.84
C VAL A 96 -13.67 -4.13 -10.85
N SER A 97 -14.77 -4.14 -10.10
CA SER A 97 -15.72 -3.03 -9.97
C SER A 97 -16.08 -2.79 -8.50
N LEU A 98 -16.01 -1.54 -8.06
CA LEU A 98 -16.45 -1.16 -6.70
C LEU A 98 -17.97 -1.32 -6.51
N LYS A 99 -18.75 -1.41 -7.58
CA LYS A 99 -20.19 -1.71 -7.51
C LYS A 99 -20.46 -3.12 -7.00
N ASP A 100 -19.50 -4.04 -7.18
CA ASP A 100 -19.62 -5.42 -6.73
C ASP A 100 -19.24 -5.59 -5.24
N GLU A 101 -18.68 -4.52 -4.63
CA GLU A 101 -18.39 -4.49 -3.19
C GLU A 101 -19.64 -4.10 -2.39
N LYS A 102 -20.07 -5.01 -1.50
CA LYS A 102 -21.29 -4.84 -0.69
C LYS A 102 -21.30 -3.53 0.09
N LEU A 103 -20.15 -3.09 0.61
CA LEU A 103 -20.03 -1.83 1.33
C LEU A 103 -20.23 -0.61 0.46
N MET A 104 -19.93 -0.72 -0.84
CA MET A 104 -19.91 0.40 -1.78
C MET A 104 -21.16 0.48 -2.65
N SER A 105 -21.81 -0.66 -2.92
CA SER A 105 -22.82 -0.85 -3.97
C SER A 105 -24.00 0.13 -3.94
N ALA A 106 -24.33 0.70 -2.77
CA ALA A 106 -25.41 1.68 -2.59
C ALA A 106 -24.97 3.16 -2.74
N TYR A 107 -23.67 3.44 -2.93
CA TYR A 107 -23.09 4.78 -2.82
C TYR A 107 -22.37 5.19 -4.11
N ASP A 108 -23.11 5.47 -5.16
CA ASP A 108 -22.57 5.80 -6.49
C ASP A 108 -21.60 7.00 -6.47
N ASP A 109 -21.85 8.01 -5.64
CA ASP A 109 -20.97 9.19 -5.51
C ASP A 109 -19.65 8.85 -4.85
N ALA A 110 -19.68 8.00 -3.83
CA ALA A 110 -18.48 7.49 -3.18
C ALA A 110 -17.69 6.57 -4.12
N ILE A 111 -18.37 5.72 -4.90
CA ILE A 111 -17.73 4.90 -5.94
C ILE A 111 -16.98 5.80 -6.93
N ARG A 112 -17.63 6.86 -7.45
CA ARG A 112 -16.97 7.80 -8.37
C ARG A 112 -15.74 8.48 -7.74
N ALA A 113 -15.83 8.87 -6.46
CA ALA A 113 -14.71 9.46 -5.74
C ALA A 113 -13.56 8.47 -5.52
N ALA A 114 -13.87 7.19 -5.33
CA ALA A 114 -12.89 6.13 -5.07
C ALA A 114 -12.16 5.63 -6.33
N LEU A 115 -12.62 5.95 -7.54
CA LEU A 115 -12.02 5.43 -8.78
C LEU A 115 -10.54 5.76 -8.95
N LEU A 116 -10.11 6.92 -8.43
CA LEU A 116 -8.74 7.43 -8.51
C LEU A 116 -7.95 7.23 -7.23
N ILE A 117 -8.50 6.58 -6.21
CA ILE A 117 -7.76 6.23 -5.00
C ILE A 117 -6.85 5.04 -5.31
N ASP A 118 -5.59 5.17 -4.97
CA ASP A 118 -4.54 4.23 -5.35
C ASP A 118 -4.78 2.83 -4.79
N CYS A 119 -5.19 2.72 -3.52
CA CYS A 119 -5.46 1.42 -2.91
C CYS A 119 -6.55 1.50 -1.84
N ILE A 120 -7.52 0.58 -1.90
CA ILE A 120 -8.51 0.39 -0.83
C ILE A 120 -8.56 -1.09 -0.48
N TRP A 121 -8.47 -1.41 0.80
CA TRP A 121 -8.66 -2.78 1.29
C TRP A 121 -10.06 -2.99 1.81
N PHE A 122 -10.63 -4.15 1.45
CA PHE A 122 -11.94 -4.61 1.93
C PHE A 122 -11.81 -6.00 2.56
N LYS A 123 -12.57 -6.27 3.61
CA LYS A 123 -12.57 -7.55 4.31
C LYS A 123 -13.99 -8.04 4.53
N ASN A 124 -14.27 -9.26 4.07
CA ASN A 124 -15.54 -9.97 4.31
C ASN A 124 -16.82 -9.22 3.90
N GLY A 125 -16.71 -8.21 2.99
CA GLY A 125 -17.84 -7.36 2.60
C GLY A 125 -18.46 -6.53 3.72
N LYS A 126 -17.74 -6.37 4.85
CA LYS A 126 -18.22 -5.66 6.05
C LYS A 126 -17.23 -4.65 6.62
N LEU A 127 -15.96 -4.76 6.28
CA LEU A 127 -14.89 -3.91 6.78
C LEU A 127 -14.12 -3.28 5.63
N MET A 128 -13.63 -2.09 5.86
CA MET A 128 -12.72 -1.35 4.98
C MET A 128 -11.49 -0.97 5.81
N PRO A 129 -10.49 -1.89 5.93
CA PRO A 129 -9.34 -1.69 6.81
C PRO A 129 -8.53 -0.42 6.54
N ALA A 130 -8.37 -0.05 5.27
CA ALA A 130 -7.63 1.16 4.88
C ALA A 130 -8.06 1.70 3.52
N VAL A 131 -7.98 3.03 3.38
CA VAL A 131 -8.05 3.83 2.15
C VAL A 131 -6.72 4.54 2.04
N MET A 132 -5.96 4.30 0.96
CA MET A 132 -4.55 4.68 0.86
C MET A 132 -4.26 5.43 -0.43
N GLU A 133 -3.44 6.46 -0.32
CA GLU A 133 -2.85 7.21 -1.42
C GLU A 133 -1.34 7.07 -1.37
N ILE A 134 -0.73 6.70 -2.48
CA ILE A 134 0.72 6.52 -2.62
C ILE A 134 1.29 7.80 -3.22
N GLU A 135 1.98 8.57 -2.41
CA GLU A 135 2.36 9.92 -2.78
C GLU A 135 3.87 10.17 -2.61
N HIS A 136 4.33 11.15 -3.34
CA HIS A 136 5.62 11.80 -3.15
C HIS A 136 5.38 13.24 -2.72
N SER A 137 6.46 13.94 -2.34
CA SER A 137 6.39 15.28 -1.74
C SER A 137 5.40 16.25 -2.38
N THR A 138 5.30 16.26 -3.71
CA THR A 138 4.42 17.20 -4.42
C THR A 138 2.96 16.77 -4.45
N GLY A 139 2.68 15.49 -4.26
CA GLY A 139 1.35 14.88 -4.40
C GLY A 139 0.52 14.82 -3.10
N ILE A 140 1.15 14.93 -1.92
CA ILE A 140 0.52 14.67 -0.61
C ILE A 140 -0.81 15.42 -0.43
N THR A 141 -0.86 16.70 -0.77
CA THR A 141 -2.11 17.50 -0.67
C THR A 141 -3.20 16.97 -1.60
N SER A 142 -2.83 16.47 -2.79
CA SER A 142 -3.78 15.90 -3.75
C SER A 142 -4.34 14.58 -3.24
N GLY A 143 -3.51 13.71 -2.69
CA GLY A 143 -3.94 12.46 -2.05
C GLY A 143 -4.90 12.69 -0.89
N LEU A 144 -4.55 13.62 0.01
CA LEU A 144 -5.45 14.04 1.10
C LEU A 144 -6.79 14.55 0.57
N SER A 145 -6.78 15.34 -0.51
CA SER A 145 -8.01 15.88 -1.12
C SER A 145 -8.87 14.78 -1.73
N ARG A 146 -8.28 13.76 -2.38
CA ARG A 146 -9.01 12.61 -2.91
C ARG A 146 -9.65 11.79 -1.79
N MET A 147 -8.91 11.47 -0.74
CA MET A 147 -9.44 10.77 0.43
C MET A 147 -10.54 11.56 1.14
N LYS A 148 -10.38 12.89 1.27
CA LYS A 148 -11.41 13.76 1.84
C LYS A 148 -12.68 13.75 1.01
N ASN A 149 -12.57 13.90 -0.31
CA ASN A 149 -13.71 13.83 -1.22
C ASN A 149 -14.45 12.47 -1.14
N PHE A 150 -13.71 11.37 -0.99
CA PHE A 150 -14.29 10.05 -0.77
C PHE A 150 -15.02 9.99 0.58
N LYS A 151 -14.36 10.40 1.67
CA LYS A 151 -14.94 10.40 3.00
C LYS A 151 -16.24 11.20 3.07
N ASP A 152 -16.30 12.36 2.42
CA ASP A 152 -17.48 13.25 2.45
C ASP A 152 -18.67 12.66 1.68
N LYS A 153 -18.43 11.70 0.78
CA LYS A 153 -19.47 11.02 -0.02
C LYS A 153 -19.83 9.63 0.49
N PHE A 154 -19.05 9.10 1.42
CA PHE A 154 -19.30 7.81 2.04
C PHE A 154 -19.85 8.00 3.45
N PRO A 155 -20.79 7.17 3.91
CA PRO A 155 -21.27 7.27 5.29
C PRO A 155 -20.12 7.13 6.30
N PRO A 156 -20.24 7.70 7.50
CA PRO A 156 -19.25 7.52 8.56
C PRO A 156 -18.96 6.03 8.77
N PHE A 157 -17.72 5.63 8.54
CA PHE A 157 -17.30 4.24 8.59
C PHE A 157 -15.90 4.12 9.21
N PRO A 158 -15.68 3.15 10.12
CA PRO A 158 -14.36 2.91 10.69
C PRO A 158 -13.37 2.46 9.59
N THR A 159 -12.47 3.34 9.21
CA THR A 159 -11.40 3.05 8.25
C THR A 159 -10.18 3.91 8.56
N ARG A 160 -9.01 3.46 8.12
CA ARG A 160 -7.78 4.24 8.17
C ARG A 160 -7.62 4.99 6.86
N TYR A 161 -7.49 6.30 6.91
CA TYR A 161 -7.07 7.13 5.78
C TYR A 161 -5.57 7.30 5.84
N VAL A 162 -4.83 6.83 4.84
CA VAL A 162 -3.39 6.62 4.93
C VAL A 162 -2.68 7.30 3.76
N ILE A 163 -1.67 8.11 4.06
CA ILE A 163 -0.67 8.52 3.08
C ILE A 163 0.50 7.55 3.15
N VAL A 164 0.77 6.91 2.02
CA VAL A 164 1.92 6.02 1.82
C VAL A 164 2.98 6.82 1.07
N ALA A 165 4.11 7.11 1.71
CA ALA A 165 5.11 8.01 1.13
C ALA A 165 6.53 7.66 1.61
N PRO A 166 7.59 8.19 0.94
CA PRO A 166 8.96 8.06 1.41
C PRO A 166 9.13 8.52 2.87
N ASP A 167 10.06 7.91 3.59
CA ASP A 167 10.35 8.22 4.98
C ASP A 167 10.71 9.70 5.18
N ASP A 168 11.44 10.28 4.22
CA ASP A 168 11.84 11.70 4.21
C ASP A 168 10.67 12.67 4.08
N ASP A 169 9.53 12.22 3.58
CA ASP A 169 8.32 13.03 3.43
C ASP A 169 7.44 13.07 4.69
N ARG A 170 7.82 12.36 5.77
CA ARG A 170 7.04 12.24 7.01
C ARG A 170 6.60 13.60 7.58
N GLU A 171 7.53 14.53 7.76
CA GLU A 171 7.23 15.85 8.32
C GLU A 171 6.26 16.64 7.44
N LYS A 172 6.35 16.46 6.13
CA LYS A 172 5.44 17.08 5.18
C LYS A 172 4.04 16.48 5.26
N VAL A 173 3.93 15.15 5.40
CA VAL A 173 2.64 14.48 5.61
C VAL A 173 1.98 15.00 6.88
N ILE A 174 2.73 15.08 8.00
CA ILE A 174 2.23 15.63 9.27
C ILE A 174 1.70 17.06 9.05
N LYS A 175 2.50 17.94 8.46
CA LYS A 175 2.13 19.33 8.20
C LYS A 175 0.87 19.45 7.35
N GLU A 176 0.77 18.71 6.25
CA GLU A 176 -0.38 18.79 5.34
C GLU A 176 -1.65 18.18 5.97
N ALA A 177 -1.53 17.03 6.63
CA ALA A 177 -2.66 16.34 7.26
C ALA A 177 -3.28 17.12 8.43
N ASN A 178 -2.50 17.95 9.13
CA ASN A 178 -2.96 18.78 10.22
C ASN A 178 -3.61 20.11 9.77
N LYS A 179 -3.70 20.38 8.47
CA LYS A 179 -4.48 21.53 7.99
C LYS A 179 -5.98 21.36 8.30
N PRO A 180 -6.69 22.43 8.65
CA PRO A 180 -8.09 22.37 9.08
C PRO A 180 -9.01 21.55 8.17
N GLN A 181 -8.81 21.63 6.84
CA GLN A 181 -9.64 20.92 5.87
C GLN A 181 -9.42 19.41 5.84
N PHE A 182 -8.31 18.89 6.39
CA PHE A 182 -7.98 17.45 6.40
C PHE A 182 -7.99 16.84 7.81
N HIS A 183 -8.12 17.66 8.84
CA HIS A 183 -8.02 17.22 10.23
C HIS A 183 -8.98 16.07 10.56
N ASP A 184 -10.19 16.09 10.02
CA ASP A 184 -11.20 15.06 10.26
C ASP A 184 -10.92 13.71 9.57
N LEU A 185 -9.92 13.64 8.67
CA LEU A 185 -9.46 12.37 8.10
C LEU A 185 -8.81 11.47 9.16
N ASN A 186 -8.28 12.03 10.24
CA ASN A 186 -7.45 11.29 11.19
C ASN A 186 -6.35 10.51 10.47
N THR A 187 -5.66 11.21 9.57
CA THR A 187 -4.69 10.61 8.65
C THR A 187 -3.61 9.82 9.38
N ARG A 188 -3.18 8.73 8.76
CA ARG A 188 -2.03 7.94 9.17
C ARG A 188 -0.94 8.03 8.12
N PHE A 189 0.28 7.84 8.55
CA PHE A 189 1.46 7.74 7.69
C PHE A 189 1.94 6.29 7.65
N PHE A 190 2.17 5.78 6.45
CA PHE A 190 2.74 4.47 6.21
C PHE A 190 3.98 4.66 5.34
N SER A 191 5.15 4.67 5.96
CA SER A 191 6.39 4.92 5.23
C SER A 191 6.70 3.80 4.24
N TYR A 192 7.44 4.10 3.19
CA TYR A 192 7.87 3.09 2.24
C TYR A 192 8.69 1.98 2.90
N SER A 193 9.55 2.33 3.87
CA SER A 193 10.31 1.34 4.64
C SER A 193 9.39 0.41 5.45
N ALA A 194 8.34 0.95 6.07
CA ALA A 194 7.37 0.15 6.81
C ALA A 194 6.52 -0.75 5.89
N VAL A 195 6.16 -0.28 4.67
CA VAL A 195 5.52 -1.13 3.64
C VAL A 195 6.44 -2.29 3.27
N GLU A 196 7.72 -2.02 3.03
CA GLU A 196 8.71 -3.02 2.66
C GLU A 196 8.93 -4.04 3.77
N GLU A 197 8.99 -3.59 5.02
CA GLU A 197 9.10 -4.46 6.19
C GLU A 197 7.89 -5.39 6.33
N LEU A 198 6.69 -4.83 6.26
CA LEU A 198 5.45 -5.61 6.34
C LEU A 198 5.32 -6.58 5.17
N TYR A 199 5.67 -6.14 3.95
CA TYR A 199 5.72 -7.03 2.77
C TYR A 199 6.69 -8.19 3.01
N ALA A 200 7.90 -7.92 3.47
CA ALA A 200 8.90 -8.92 3.77
C ALA A 200 8.44 -9.89 4.87
N LEU A 201 7.76 -9.40 5.89
CA LEU A 201 7.14 -10.23 6.93
C LEU A 201 6.08 -11.16 6.33
N CYS A 202 5.19 -10.63 5.48
CA CYS A 202 4.16 -11.40 4.79
C CYS A 202 4.74 -12.50 3.89
N GLN A 203 5.88 -12.25 3.24
CA GLN A 203 6.56 -13.26 2.42
C GLN A 203 7.21 -14.36 3.27
N LYS A 204 7.76 -14.01 4.43
CA LYS A 204 8.40 -14.97 5.34
C LYS A 204 7.40 -15.80 6.13
N ARG A 205 6.26 -15.25 6.46
CA ARG A 205 5.30 -15.82 7.41
C ARG A 205 3.88 -15.79 6.86
N LYS A 206 3.17 -16.90 6.99
CA LYS A 206 1.70 -16.89 6.83
C LYS A 206 1.11 -16.30 8.10
N LEU A 207 0.71 -15.03 8.03
CA LEU A 207 0.04 -14.37 9.14
C LEU A 207 -1.39 -14.90 9.24
N LYS A 208 -1.68 -15.65 10.30
CA LYS A 208 -3.00 -16.19 10.58
C LYS A 208 -3.57 -15.58 11.85
N GLY A 209 -4.88 -15.31 11.85
CA GLY A 209 -5.58 -14.77 13.02
C GLY A 209 -5.19 -13.33 13.37
N VAL A 210 -4.56 -12.63 12.43
CA VAL A 210 -4.21 -11.21 12.57
C VAL A 210 -5.47 -10.39 12.31
N THR A 211 -5.79 -9.50 13.23
CA THR A 211 -6.86 -8.53 13.06
C THR A 211 -6.35 -7.28 12.31
N GLU A 212 -7.27 -6.45 11.85
CA GLU A 212 -6.90 -5.20 11.15
C GLU A 212 -6.18 -4.19 12.05
N GLU A 213 -6.31 -4.30 13.37
CA GLU A 213 -5.56 -3.49 14.34
C GLU A 213 -4.05 -3.72 14.25
N PHE A 214 -3.61 -4.87 13.76
CA PHE A 214 -2.19 -5.13 13.49
C PHE A 214 -1.57 -4.08 12.56
N LEU A 215 -2.36 -3.51 11.65
CA LEU A 215 -1.90 -2.44 10.75
C LEU A 215 -1.45 -1.19 11.51
N ASP A 216 -1.97 -0.98 12.73
CA ASP A 216 -1.60 0.17 13.58
C ASP A 216 -0.14 0.11 14.05
N CYS A 217 0.50 -1.06 13.98
CA CYS A 217 1.93 -1.22 14.23
C CYS A 217 2.81 -0.60 13.12
N TYR A 218 2.23 -0.41 11.93
CA TYR A 218 2.94 0.08 10.74
C TYR A 218 2.41 1.43 10.24
N MET A 219 1.15 1.74 10.53
CA MET A 219 0.46 2.95 10.09
C MET A 219 0.42 3.97 11.24
N GLU A 220 1.40 4.85 11.28
CA GLU A 220 1.59 5.84 12.33
C GLU A 220 0.51 6.92 12.29
N PRO A 221 -0.16 7.28 13.41
CA PRO A 221 -1.04 8.44 13.47
C PRO A 221 -0.20 9.72 13.35
N VAL A 222 -0.68 10.68 12.54
CA VAL A 222 0.05 11.93 12.27
C VAL A 222 -0.63 13.17 12.86
N LEU A 223 -1.76 13.02 13.55
CA LEU A 223 -2.38 14.15 14.23
C LEU A 223 -1.56 14.58 15.44
N MET A 224 -1.31 15.88 15.53
CA MET A 224 -0.78 16.50 16.74
C MET A 224 -1.97 16.69 17.72
N ASN A 225 -1.85 16.10 18.89
CA ASN A 225 -2.80 16.32 20.00
C ASN A 225 -2.68 17.74 20.54
#